data_eb70bdc4c65778d5e2627b99c523ede8
#
_entry.id   eb70bdc4c65778d5e2627b99c523ede8
#
_cell.length_a   1.000
_cell.length_b   1.000
_cell.length_c   1.000
_cell.angle_alpha   90.00
_cell.angle_beta   90.00
_cell.angle_gamma   90.00
#
_symmetry.space_group_name_H-M   'P 1'
#
loop_
_entity.id
_entity.type
_entity.pdbx_description
1 polymer ?
#
loop_
_entity_poly.entity_id
_entity_poly.type
_entity_poly.pdbx_seq_one_letter_code
_entity_poly.pdbx_strand_id
1 'polypeptide(L)'
;MRLLDKAKRTIEAQHPPARISDDPTWFECRMCSHHAACHAGEAAAVNCRTCLHSTPVEGGWHCARHDRRLDAQDQRRACARHLFIPDLVPGTVTDAGEDFVAYRMADGSYWLNDARQKEAANA
;
A
#
# COMPACT_ATOMS: atom_id res chain seq x y z
N MET A 1 -16.43 -22.91 -10.79
CA MET A 1 -16.74 -22.06 -9.66
C MET A 1 -16.12 -20.70 -9.82
N ARG A 2 -16.95 -19.77 -10.25
CA ARG A 2 -16.50 -18.43 -10.66
C ARG A 2 -15.88 -17.62 -9.53
N LEU A 3 -16.41 -17.72 -8.32
CA LEU A 3 -15.90 -16.96 -7.16
C LEU A 3 -14.52 -17.46 -6.72
N LEU A 4 -14.32 -18.78 -6.68
CA LEU A 4 -13.04 -19.35 -6.32
C LEU A 4 -11.96 -19.04 -7.36
N ASP A 5 -12.32 -19.11 -8.65
CA ASP A 5 -11.40 -18.75 -9.74
C ASP A 5 -11.01 -17.28 -9.69
N LYS A 6 -11.96 -16.40 -9.39
CA LYS A 6 -11.71 -14.97 -9.25
C LYS A 6 -10.78 -14.68 -8.07
N ALA A 7 -11.04 -15.31 -6.92
CA ALA A 7 -10.20 -15.18 -5.75
C ALA A 7 -8.78 -15.67 -6.02
N LYS A 8 -8.63 -16.82 -6.66
CA LYS A 8 -7.33 -17.37 -7.02
C LYS A 8 -6.55 -16.44 -7.93
N ARG A 9 -7.18 -15.92 -8.98
CA ARG A 9 -6.55 -14.98 -9.90
C ARG A 9 -6.12 -13.68 -9.20
N THR A 10 -6.93 -13.19 -8.27
CA THR A 10 -6.60 -11.99 -7.47
C THR A 10 -5.39 -12.22 -6.58
N ILE A 11 -5.34 -13.38 -5.91
CA ILE A 11 -4.22 -13.73 -5.01
C ILE A 11 -2.92 -13.93 -5.80
N GLU A 12 -2.98 -14.54 -6.97
CA GLU A 12 -1.80 -14.84 -7.80
C GLU A 12 -1.35 -13.66 -8.65
N ALA A 13 -2.16 -12.61 -8.79
CA ALA A 13 -1.84 -11.44 -9.60
C ALA A 13 -0.70 -10.62 -8.96
N GLN A 14 0.17 -10.08 -9.81
CA GLN A 14 1.25 -9.19 -9.36
C GLN A 14 0.75 -7.78 -9.03
N HIS A 15 -0.40 -7.40 -9.56
CA HIS A 15 -1.01 -6.08 -9.37
C HIS A 15 -2.47 -6.24 -8.98
N PRO A 16 -3.04 -5.27 -8.25
CA PRO A 16 -4.45 -5.29 -7.91
C PRO A 16 -5.33 -5.31 -9.16
N PRO A 17 -6.51 -5.95 -9.11
CA PRO A 17 -7.46 -5.88 -10.22
C PRO A 17 -8.00 -4.46 -10.38
N ALA A 18 -8.52 -4.17 -11.57
CA ALA A 18 -9.22 -2.92 -11.81
C ALA A 18 -10.43 -2.78 -10.87
N ARG A 19 -10.73 -1.54 -10.50
CA ARG A 19 -11.93 -1.27 -9.70
C ARG A 19 -13.20 -1.64 -10.48
N ILE A 20 -14.27 -1.91 -9.76
CA ILE A 20 -15.53 -2.40 -10.37
C ILE A 20 -16.21 -1.35 -11.24
N SER A 21 -15.95 -0.06 -11.01
CA SER A 21 -16.46 1.05 -11.80
C SER A 21 -15.53 2.26 -11.69
N ASP A 22 -15.42 3.00 -12.78
CA ASP A 22 -14.73 4.30 -12.79
C ASP A 22 -15.67 5.46 -12.45
N ASP A 23 -16.96 5.20 -12.31
CA ASP A 23 -17.96 6.19 -11.95
C ASP A 23 -18.17 6.20 -10.43
N PRO A 24 -17.70 7.26 -9.72
CA PRO A 24 -17.86 7.34 -8.27
C PRO A 24 -19.32 7.53 -7.84
N THR A 25 -20.22 7.89 -8.75
CA THR A 25 -21.63 8.09 -8.44
C THR A 25 -22.50 6.84 -8.61
N TRP A 26 -21.93 5.76 -9.18
CA TRP A 26 -22.63 4.49 -9.28
C TRP A 26 -23.05 3.99 -7.90
N PHE A 27 -24.29 3.50 -7.76
CA PHE A 27 -24.86 3.26 -6.44
C PHE A 27 -24.04 2.29 -5.58
N GLU A 28 -23.46 1.24 -6.17
CA GLU A 28 -22.63 0.30 -5.42
C GLU A 28 -21.34 0.96 -4.92
N CYS A 29 -20.77 1.88 -5.68
CA CYS A 29 -19.61 2.65 -5.24
C CYS A 29 -19.96 3.63 -4.13
N ARG A 30 -21.09 4.35 -4.25
CA ARG A 30 -21.55 5.30 -3.23
C ARG A 30 -21.80 4.64 -1.88
N MET A 31 -22.27 3.40 -1.89
CA MET A 31 -22.55 2.64 -0.67
C MET A 31 -21.35 1.85 -0.17
N CYS A 32 -20.23 1.86 -0.87
CA CYS A 32 -19.04 1.12 -0.51
C CYS A 32 -18.26 1.83 0.59
N SER A 33 -17.87 1.09 1.63
CA SER A 33 -17.03 1.63 2.72
C SER A 33 -15.62 2.03 2.25
N HIS A 34 -15.19 1.55 1.11
CA HIS A 34 -13.88 1.85 0.51
C HIS A 34 -13.94 2.94 -0.58
N HIS A 35 -15.08 3.63 -0.71
CA HIS A 35 -15.30 4.66 -1.75
C HIS A 35 -14.20 5.73 -1.75
N ALA A 36 -13.81 6.23 -0.58
CA ALA A 36 -12.80 7.27 -0.47
C ALA A 36 -11.42 6.79 -0.94
N ALA A 37 -11.04 5.58 -0.58
CA ALA A 37 -9.78 4.98 -1.05
C ALA A 37 -9.79 4.74 -2.56
N CYS A 38 -10.93 4.34 -3.11
CA CYS A 38 -11.07 3.97 -4.51
C CYS A 38 -11.20 5.17 -5.45
N HIS A 39 -11.99 6.19 -5.07
CA HIS A 39 -12.37 7.29 -5.96
C HIS A 39 -11.92 8.68 -5.49
N ALA A 40 -11.65 8.87 -4.22
CA ALA A 40 -11.33 10.19 -3.65
C ALA A 40 -9.84 10.38 -3.35
N GLY A 41 -8.99 9.44 -3.73
CA GLY A 41 -7.55 9.57 -3.55
C GLY A 41 -7.09 9.52 -2.09
N GLU A 42 -7.88 8.91 -1.21
CA GLU A 42 -7.49 8.73 0.19
C GLU A 42 -6.18 7.95 0.27
N ALA A 43 -5.22 8.48 1.03
CA ALA A 43 -3.94 7.81 1.21
C ALA A 43 -4.11 6.53 2.04
N ALA A 44 -3.33 5.51 1.72
CA ALA A 44 -3.29 4.29 2.50
C ALA A 44 -2.78 4.57 3.92
N ALA A 45 -3.30 3.83 4.90
CA ALA A 45 -2.84 3.94 6.27
C ALA A 45 -1.36 3.55 6.38
N VAL A 46 -0.62 4.19 7.29
CA VAL A 46 0.78 3.88 7.55
C VAL A 46 0.86 2.77 8.59
N ASN A 47 1.12 1.56 8.16
CA ASN A 47 1.30 0.40 9.03
C ASN A 47 2.16 -0.66 8.32
N CYS A 48 2.48 -1.77 8.98
CA CYS A 48 3.32 -2.80 8.36
C CYS A 48 2.67 -3.46 7.14
N ARG A 49 1.35 -3.51 7.08
CA ARG A 49 0.65 -4.15 5.94
C ARG A 49 0.68 -3.32 4.67
N THR A 50 0.96 -2.03 4.78
CA THR A 50 1.16 -1.14 3.63
C THR A 50 2.63 -0.89 3.31
N CYS A 51 3.54 -1.53 4.04
CA CYS A 51 4.97 -1.35 3.91
C CYS A 51 5.58 -2.35 2.93
N LEU A 52 6.44 -1.89 2.05
CA LEU A 52 7.10 -2.74 1.06
C LEU A 52 8.04 -3.78 1.67
N HIS A 53 8.49 -3.58 2.91
CA HIS A 53 9.36 -4.53 3.61
C HIS A 53 8.60 -5.68 4.27
N SER A 54 7.29 -5.63 4.30
CA SER A 54 6.45 -6.58 5.00
C SER A 54 5.93 -7.65 4.02
N THR A 55 5.98 -8.90 4.45
CA THR A 55 5.54 -10.04 3.65
C THR A 55 4.67 -10.96 4.50
N PRO A 56 3.52 -11.41 4.00
CA PRO A 56 2.75 -12.44 4.70
C PRO A 56 3.52 -13.76 4.74
N VAL A 57 3.52 -14.39 5.89
CA VAL A 57 4.10 -15.72 6.11
C VAL A 57 3.07 -16.61 6.79
N GLU A 58 3.34 -17.89 6.90
CA GLU A 58 2.42 -18.80 7.60
C GLU A 58 2.15 -18.31 9.02
N GLY A 59 0.88 -18.06 9.31
CA GLY A 59 0.43 -17.61 10.63
C GLY A 59 0.74 -16.17 11.00
N GLY A 60 1.21 -15.33 10.06
CA GLY A 60 1.52 -13.95 10.39
C GLY A 60 2.22 -13.15 9.29
N TRP A 61 3.09 -12.26 9.71
CA TRP A 61 3.83 -11.36 8.84
C TRP A 61 5.30 -11.30 9.25
N HIS A 62 6.16 -11.03 8.27
CA HIS A 62 7.60 -10.88 8.48
C HIS A 62 8.09 -9.56 7.89
N CYS A 63 8.97 -8.86 8.61
CA CYS A 63 9.61 -7.62 8.15
C CYS A 63 11.01 -7.93 7.65
N ALA A 64 11.27 -7.71 6.35
CA ALA A 64 12.59 -7.92 5.76
C ALA A 64 13.60 -6.87 6.23
N ARG A 65 13.14 -5.64 6.52
CA ARG A 65 14.00 -4.55 6.98
C ARG A 65 14.62 -4.85 8.35
N HIS A 66 13.81 -5.36 9.29
CA HIS A 66 14.25 -5.67 10.66
C HIS A 66 14.53 -7.15 10.86
N ASP A 67 14.30 -7.96 9.83
CA ASP A 67 14.47 -9.41 9.83
C ASP A 67 13.83 -10.06 11.05
N ARG A 68 12.52 -9.81 11.23
CA ARG A 68 11.78 -10.36 12.35
C ARG A 68 10.32 -10.59 12.01
N ARG A 69 9.71 -11.51 12.75
CA ARG A 69 8.27 -11.73 12.69
C ARG A 69 7.53 -10.59 13.38
N LEU A 70 6.42 -10.16 12.78
CA LEU A 70 5.59 -9.07 13.28
C LEU A 70 4.33 -9.64 13.94
N ASP A 71 4.10 -9.31 15.21
CA ASP A 71 2.82 -9.59 15.87
C ASP A 71 1.76 -8.57 15.44
N ALA A 72 0.50 -8.76 15.92
CA ALA A 72 -0.59 -7.87 15.55
C ALA A 72 -0.36 -6.42 16.00
N GLN A 73 0.29 -6.23 17.14
CA GLN A 73 0.60 -4.92 17.69
C GLN A 73 1.68 -4.21 16.89
N ASP A 74 2.74 -4.94 16.51
CA ASP A 74 3.79 -4.44 15.63
C ASP A 74 3.21 -3.98 14.30
N GLN A 75 2.30 -4.75 13.72
CA GLN A 75 1.69 -4.45 12.42
C GLN A 75 0.88 -3.15 12.44
N ARG A 76 0.25 -2.82 13.56
CA ARG A 76 -0.53 -1.58 13.69
C ARG A 76 0.34 -0.36 13.92
N ARG A 77 1.51 -0.55 14.50
CA ARG A 77 2.44 0.53 14.82
C ARG A 77 3.25 0.89 13.58
N ALA A 78 3.17 2.13 13.16
CA ALA A 78 4.02 2.61 12.08
C ALA A 78 5.46 2.71 12.57
N CYS A 79 6.40 2.14 11.82
CA CYS A 79 7.81 2.34 12.13
C CYS A 79 8.38 3.48 11.28
N ALA A 80 9.46 4.10 11.77
CA ALA A 80 10.10 5.23 11.08
C ALA A 80 10.70 4.83 9.72
N ARG A 81 10.89 3.55 9.48
CA ARG A 81 11.45 3.01 8.21
C ARG A 81 10.37 2.59 7.21
N HIS A 82 9.11 2.94 7.48
CA HIS A 82 8.00 2.60 6.60
C HIS A 82 8.17 3.25 5.22
N LEU A 83 8.04 2.41 4.19
CA LEU A 83 7.93 2.84 2.79
C LEU A 83 6.70 2.17 2.19
N PHE A 84 5.83 2.94 1.54
CA PHE A 84 4.62 2.39 0.93
C PHE A 84 4.94 1.35 -0.14
N ILE A 85 4.12 0.31 -0.21
CA ILE A 85 4.08 -0.58 -1.37
C ILE A 85 3.76 0.29 -2.59
N PRO A 86 4.58 0.28 -3.66
CA PRO A 86 4.38 1.18 -4.80
C PRO A 86 3.00 1.12 -5.43
N ASP A 87 2.34 -0.04 -5.45
CA ASP A 87 1.00 -0.18 -6.01
C ASP A 87 -0.07 0.60 -5.24
N LEU A 88 0.21 1.02 -4.00
CA LEU A 88 -0.69 1.84 -3.18
C LEU A 88 -0.53 3.33 -3.44
N VAL A 89 0.49 3.74 -4.19
CA VAL A 89 0.78 5.14 -4.47
C VAL A 89 0.28 5.50 -5.85
N PRO A 90 -0.52 6.58 -6.01
CA PRO A 90 -1.05 7.00 -7.32
C PRO A 90 0.02 7.73 -8.16
N GLY A 91 1.08 7.02 -8.49
CA GLY A 91 2.20 7.55 -9.25
C GLY A 91 3.08 6.44 -9.82
N THR A 92 4.12 6.84 -10.52
CA THR A 92 5.08 5.92 -11.14
C THR A 92 6.43 6.06 -10.46
N VAL A 93 7.06 4.95 -10.11
CA VAL A 93 8.41 4.94 -9.53
C VAL A 93 9.40 5.45 -10.55
N THR A 94 10.17 6.49 -10.18
CA THR A 94 11.24 7.06 -11.03
C THR A 94 12.62 6.69 -10.52
N ASP A 95 12.76 6.46 -9.21
CA ASP A 95 14.01 6.06 -8.58
C ASP A 95 13.72 5.37 -7.26
N ALA A 96 14.65 4.57 -6.77
CA ALA A 96 14.51 3.87 -5.51
C ALA A 96 15.88 3.58 -4.90
N GLY A 97 15.96 3.67 -3.58
CA GLY A 97 17.14 3.30 -2.80
C GLY A 97 16.73 2.48 -1.59
N GLU A 98 17.66 2.30 -0.67
CA GLU A 98 17.42 1.50 0.53
C GLU A 98 16.36 2.13 1.44
N ASP A 99 16.37 3.45 1.56
CA ASP A 99 15.51 4.19 2.49
C ASP A 99 14.53 5.13 1.80
N PHE A 100 14.41 5.07 0.49
CA PHE A 100 13.52 5.97 -0.24
C PHE A 100 12.95 5.33 -1.50
N VAL A 101 11.80 5.84 -1.92
CA VAL A 101 11.24 5.60 -3.26
C VAL A 101 10.75 6.95 -3.80
N ALA A 102 11.19 7.31 -4.99
CA ALA A 102 10.79 8.54 -5.67
C ALA A 102 9.68 8.25 -6.68
N TYR A 103 8.69 9.12 -6.72
CA TYR A 103 7.52 8.96 -7.59
C TYR A 103 7.29 10.19 -8.45
N ARG A 104 6.83 9.95 -9.67
CA ARG A 104 6.13 10.95 -10.46
C ARG A 104 4.65 10.69 -10.30
N MET A 105 3.94 11.65 -9.69
CA MET A 105 2.52 11.50 -9.38
C MET A 105 1.65 11.70 -10.62
N ALA A 106 0.37 11.30 -10.52
CA ALA A 106 -0.57 11.40 -11.63
C ALA A 106 -0.79 12.84 -12.12
N ASP A 107 -0.64 13.85 -11.24
CA ASP A 107 -0.74 15.26 -11.57
C ASP A 107 0.54 15.87 -12.16
N GLY A 108 1.59 15.05 -12.34
CA GLY A 108 2.89 15.48 -12.87
C GLY A 108 3.88 15.96 -11.81
N SER A 109 3.46 16.09 -10.56
CA SER A 109 4.38 16.46 -9.47
C SER A 109 5.29 15.31 -9.10
N TYR A 110 6.37 15.62 -8.38
CA TYR A 110 7.28 14.61 -7.83
C TYR A 110 7.08 14.50 -6.33
N TRP A 111 7.14 13.28 -5.83
CA TRP A 111 7.05 13.00 -4.40
C TRP A 111 8.14 12.01 -3.99
N LEU A 112 8.85 12.34 -2.91
CA LEU A 112 9.86 11.47 -2.34
C LEU A 112 9.31 10.83 -1.06
N ASN A 113 9.09 9.52 -1.11
CA ASN A 113 8.77 8.73 0.07
C ASN A 113 10.10 8.35 0.74
N ASP A 114 10.53 9.15 1.70
CA ASP A 114 11.84 9.01 2.35
C ASP A 114 11.66 8.66 3.82
N ALA A 115 12.06 7.45 4.20
CA ALA A 115 11.99 6.96 5.57
C ALA A 115 12.84 7.81 6.54
N ARG A 116 13.95 8.38 6.06
CA ARG A 116 14.82 9.23 6.87
C ARG A 116 14.16 10.54 7.27
N GLN A 117 13.35 11.11 6.40
CA GLN A 117 12.61 12.34 6.70
C GLN A 117 11.55 12.12 7.76
N LYS A 118 10.88 10.96 7.73
CA LYS A 118 9.89 10.59 8.74
C LYS A 118 10.54 10.43 10.12
N GLU A 119 11.72 9.83 10.16
CA GLU A 119 12.48 9.65 11.39
C GLU A 119 12.91 11.01 11.98
N ALA A 120 13.37 11.93 11.15
CA ALA A 120 13.72 13.27 11.56
C ALA A 120 12.52 14.07 12.08
N ALA A 121 11.35 13.91 11.48
CA ALA A 121 10.12 14.59 11.90
C ALA A 121 9.58 14.08 13.24
N ASN A 122 9.91 12.85 13.61
CA ASN A 122 9.49 12.21 14.86
C ASN A 122 10.53 12.31 15.99
N ALA A 123 11.67 12.91 15.71
CA ALA A 123 12.76 13.04 16.69
C ALA A 123 12.51 14.14 17.71
#